data_7186fdff6c4d8757da5a78d91cf18e25
#
_entry.id   7186fdff6c4d8757da5a78d91cf18e25
#
_cell.length_a   1.000
_cell.length_b   1.000
_cell.length_c   1.000
_cell.angle_alpha   90.00
_cell.angle_beta   90.00
_cell.angle_gamma   90.00
#
_symmetry.space_group_name_H-M   'P 1'
#
loop_
_entity.id
_entity.type
_entity.pdbx_description
1 polymer ?
#
loop_
_entity_poly.entity_id
_entity_poly.type
_entity_poly.pdbx_seq_one_letter_code
_entity_poly.pdbx_strand_id
1 'polypeptide(L)'
;MKAPRNADCEALNRRFGAPGRIVFRPSKHDAPIVVLANQYGSAEVALFGAQTLSYRPTGNPPVLYLPHPYDETPAGAEIHGGIPVCWPWFARCGPAGSKLHGVARYARWRVTGSEYSEDVTEVTLALESDAETWKAWPHDFALELKVSVSMKLTLALRATNTGTEAFHVTEGFHPYFLVRERDQTEVLGVDGCEFTDTRAPEKGVRTWTGSYAVREAGSKIYQVTKREYVLMDHGLNRAIAVVSRGNARLVVWNPGEESADQVAAFGVDGWRHFVCVEPCSTPDEAGYDLKPGESHDLLMAVQSVPNDGSVHARHP
;
A
#
# COMPACT_ATOMS: atom_id res chain seq x y z
N MET A 1 14.31 12.72 -16.58
CA MET A 1 14.59 11.46 -17.33
C MET A 1 13.26 10.79 -17.61
N LYS A 2 13.01 10.31 -18.85
CA LYS A 2 11.71 9.69 -19.20
C LYS A 2 11.48 8.42 -18.39
N ALA A 3 10.22 8.17 -17.99
CA ALA A 3 9.87 6.96 -17.25
C ALA A 3 10.08 5.69 -18.10
N PRO A 4 10.62 4.59 -17.52
CA PRO A 4 11.00 3.40 -18.27
C PRO A 4 9.81 2.67 -18.86
N ARG A 5 10.04 2.02 -20.00
CA ARG A 5 9.13 1.13 -20.71
C ARG A 5 9.71 -0.29 -20.76
N ASN A 6 8.95 -1.24 -21.28
CA ASN A 6 9.41 -2.61 -21.44
C ASN A 6 10.72 -2.74 -22.23
N ALA A 7 10.90 -1.91 -23.25
CA ALA A 7 12.14 -1.87 -24.05
C ALA A 7 13.38 -1.49 -23.20
N ASP A 8 13.18 -0.87 -22.06
CA ASP A 8 14.29 -0.43 -21.21
C ASP A 8 14.73 -1.50 -20.18
N CYS A 9 14.06 -2.67 -20.11
CA CYS A 9 14.35 -3.72 -19.13
C CYS A 9 15.81 -4.15 -19.12
N GLU A 10 16.44 -4.32 -20.30
CA GLU A 10 17.85 -4.65 -20.39
C GLU A 10 18.76 -3.57 -19.82
N ALA A 11 18.46 -2.31 -20.10
CA ALA A 11 19.23 -1.18 -19.58
C ALA A 11 19.04 -1.05 -18.06
N LEU A 12 17.83 -1.28 -17.54
CA LEU A 12 17.55 -1.31 -16.11
C LEU A 12 18.32 -2.46 -15.43
N ASN A 13 18.31 -3.65 -16.01
CA ASN A 13 19.06 -4.79 -15.47
C ASN A 13 20.57 -4.54 -15.47
N ARG A 14 21.12 -3.92 -16.53
CA ARG A 14 22.55 -3.56 -16.55
C ARG A 14 22.92 -2.52 -15.49
N ARG A 15 22.02 -1.57 -15.19
CA ARG A 15 22.31 -0.45 -14.27
C ARG A 15 21.96 -0.74 -12.83
N PHE A 16 20.84 -1.38 -12.58
CA PHE A 16 20.23 -1.57 -11.26
C PHE A 16 19.97 -3.04 -10.91
N GLY A 17 20.15 -3.96 -11.86
CA GLY A 17 19.91 -5.38 -11.65
C GLY A 17 21.04 -6.05 -10.86
N ALA A 18 20.68 -7.11 -10.14
CA ALA A 18 21.58 -8.04 -9.50
C ALA A 18 21.01 -9.45 -9.69
N PRO A 19 21.72 -10.35 -10.40
CA PRO A 19 21.20 -11.68 -10.71
C PRO A 19 20.72 -12.44 -9.47
N GLY A 20 19.49 -12.96 -9.54
CA GLY A 20 18.86 -13.68 -8.43
C GLY A 20 18.38 -12.80 -7.25
N ARG A 21 18.62 -11.49 -7.31
CA ARG A 21 18.23 -10.53 -6.27
C ARG A 21 17.31 -9.44 -6.79
N ILE A 22 17.70 -8.77 -7.87
CA ILE A 22 16.96 -7.65 -8.46
C ILE A 22 16.91 -7.87 -9.97
N VAL A 23 15.70 -8.11 -10.48
CA VAL A 23 15.49 -8.39 -11.90
C VAL A 23 14.34 -7.56 -12.45
N PHE A 24 14.58 -6.81 -13.51
CA PHE A 24 13.55 -6.08 -14.24
C PHE A 24 13.04 -6.93 -15.41
N ARG A 25 11.74 -7.14 -15.47
CA ARG A 25 11.04 -7.87 -16.52
C ARG A 25 9.95 -7.04 -17.18
N PRO A 26 9.62 -7.29 -18.47
CA PRO A 26 8.53 -6.61 -19.13
C PRO A 26 7.16 -7.01 -18.53
N SER A 27 6.16 -6.15 -18.72
CA SER A 27 4.76 -6.42 -18.44
C SER A 27 3.90 -6.12 -19.66
N LYS A 28 2.63 -6.54 -19.68
CA LYS A 28 1.69 -6.17 -20.73
C LYS A 28 1.29 -4.67 -20.69
N HIS A 29 1.55 -3.98 -19.60
CA HIS A 29 1.24 -2.55 -19.42
C HIS A 29 2.33 -1.60 -19.96
N ASP A 30 3.33 -2.12 -20.67
CA ASP A 30 4.49 -1.36 -21.14
C ASP A 30 5.18 -0.56 -20.00
N ALA A 31 5.14 -1.09 -18.80
CA ALA A 31 5.85 -0.59 -17.63
C ALA A 31 6.52 -1.78 -16.95
N PRO A 32 7.86 -1.80 -16.81
CA PRO A 32 8.56 -2.91 -16.20
C PRO A 32 8.07 -3.26 -14.81
N ILE A 33 8.22 -4.52 -14.44
CA ILE A 33 8.11 -4.99 -13.06
C ILE A 33 9.51 -5.26 -12.56
N VAL A 34 9.83 -4.81 -11.35
CA VAL A 34 11.03 -5.24 -10.63
C VAL A 34 10.68 -6.35 -9.67
N VAL A 35 11.45 -7.43 -9.74
CA VAL A 35 11.41 -8.57 -8.82
C VAL A 35 12.56 -8.40 -7.83
N LEU A 36 12.22 -8.34 -6.54
CA LEU A 36 13.16 -8.33 -5.43
C LEU A 36 13.13 -9.69 -4.75
N ALA A 37 14.28 -10.31 -4.52
CA ALA A 37 14.37 -11.62 -3.88
C ALA A 37 15.61 -11.73 -3.01
N ASN A 38 15.49 -12.45 -1.90
CA ASN A 38 16.58 -12.88 -1.05
C ASN A 38 16.20 -14.16 -0.28
N GLN A 39 17.02 -14.57 0.68
CA GLN A 39 16.75 -15.75 1.49
C GLN A 39 15.45 -15.67 2.32
N TYR A 40 14.97 -14.48 2.63
CA TYR A 40 13.78 -14.27 3.47
C TYR A 40 12.48 -14.21 2.68
N GLY A 41 12.53 -13.92 1.38
CA GLY A 41 11.33 -13.83 0.56
C GLY A 41 11.52 -13.12 -0.75
N SER A 42 10.40 -12.85 -1.42
CA SER A 42 10.35 -12.11 -2.68
C SER A 42 9.18 -11.15 -2.73
N ALA A 43 9.36 -10.06 -3.50
CA ALA A 43 8.31 -9.11 -3.84
C ALA A 43 8.40 -8.72 -5.31
N GLU A 44 7.27 -8.36 -5.91
CA GLU A 44 7.18 -7.76 -7.24
C GLU A 44 6.63 -6.35 -7.12
N VAL A 45 7.25 -5.40 -7.80
CA VAL A 45 6.83 -4.00 -7.83
C VAL A 45 6.68 -3.53 -9.27
N ALA A 46 5.48 -3.09 -9.65
CA ALA A 46 5.24 -2.49 -10.95
C ALA A 46 5.79 -1.05 -10.97
N LEU A 47 6.50 -0.66 -12.04
CA LEU A 47 6.94 0.72 -12.20
C LEU A 47 5.78 1.66 -12.59
N PHE A 48 4.61 1.12 -12.95
CA PHE A 48 3.37 1.87 -13.01
C PHE A 48 2.73 1.92 -11.63
N GLY A 49 2.53 3.12 -11.10
CA GLY A 49 1.99 3.34 -9.76
C GLY A 49 2.94 3.03 -8.61
N ALA A 50 4.17 2.59 -8.89
CA ALA A 50 5.10 2.05 -7.89
C ALA A 50 4.42 1.00 -6.98
N GLN A 51 3.45 0.27 -7.54
CA GLN A 51 2.59 -0.62 -6.78
C GLN A 51 3.31 -1.93 -6.47
N THR A 52 3.46 -2.25 -5.20
CA THR A 52 3.90 -3.59 -4.78
C THR A 52 2.79 -4.58 -5.05
N LEU A 53 3.01 -5.49 -6.00
CA LEU A 53 2.00 -6.43 -6.49
C LEU A 53 1.92 -7.69 -5.65
N SER A 54 3.06 -8.17 -5.18
CA SER A 54 3.16 -9.40 -4.42
C SER A 54 4.23 -9.29 -3.32
N TYR A 55 4.03 -10.05 -2.26
CA TYR A 55 5.04 -10.33 -1.25
C TYR A 55 4.83 -11.74 -0.74
N ARG A 56 5.89 -12.55 -0.77
CA ARG A 56 5.91 -13.93 -0.29
C ARG A 56 7.15 -14.16 0.57
N PRO A 57 7.01 -14.28 1.89
CA PRO A 57 8.10 -14.75 2.76
C PRO A 57 8.45 -16.20 2.43
N THR A 58 9.72 -16.54 2.53
CA THR A 58 10.20 -17.92 2.27
C THR A 58 9.51 -18.92 3.18
N GLY A 59 9.00 -20.02 2.61
CA GLY A 59 8.29 -21.06 3.35
C GLY A 59 6.87 -20.68 3.83
N ASN A 60 6.36 -19.49 3.48
CA ASN A 60 5.03 -19.02 3.91
C ASN A 60 4.09 -18.78 2.72
N PRO A 61 2.77 -18.77 2.94
CA PRO A 61 1.80 -18.33 1.95
C PRO A 61 2.03 -16.88 1.52
N PRO A 62 1.54 -16.46 0.33
CA PRO A 62 1.54 -15.04 -0.06
C PRO A 62 0.87 -14.16 0.99
N VAL A 63 1.39 -12.94 1.14
CA VAL A 63 0.85 -11.97 2.11
C VAL A 63 -0.13 -11.01 1.44
N LEU A 64 0.07 -10.69 0.17
CA LEU A 64 -0.76 -9.76 -0.56
C LEU A 64 -1.74 -10.48 -1.48
N TYR A 65 -2.94 -9.95 -1.54
CA TYR A 65 -3.99 -10.35 -2.46
C TYR A 65 -3.83 -9.61 -3.79
N LEU A 66 -4.01 -10.35 -4.88
CA LEU A 66 -4.15 -9.81 -6.22
C LEU A 66 -5.25 -10.61 -6.93
N PRO A 67 -6.34 -9.98 -7.41
CA PRO A 67 -7.50 -10.71 -7.95
C PRO A 67 -7.17 -11.50 -9.21
N HIS A 68 -6.24 -10.96 -10.01
CA HIS A 68 -5.76 -11.55 -11.25
C HIS A 68 -4.26 -11.30 -11.39
N PRO A 69 -3.51 -12.10 -12.16
CA PRO A 69 -2.15 -11.76 -12.53
C PRO A 69 -2.10 -10.33 -13.10
N TYR A 70 -1.09 -9.56 -12.71
CA TYR A 70 -0.96 -8.16 -13.12
C TYR A 70 -1.12 -7.97 -14.63
N ASP A 71 -0.54 -8.86 -15.41
CA ASP A 71 -0.60 -8.82 -16.87
C ASP A 71 -2.00 -9.12 -17.45
N GLU A 72 -2.95 -9.58 -16.66
CA GLU A 72 -4.35 -9.81 -17.09
C GLU A 72 -5.25 -8.59 -16.80
N THR A 73 -4.78 -7.64 -16.00
CA THR A 73 -5.50 -6.38 -15.74
C THR A 73 -5.55 -5.53 -17.03
N PRO A 74 -6.68 -4.93 -17.40
CA PRO A 74 -6.76 -4.04 -18.55
C PRO A 74 -5.80 -2.85 -18.43
N ALA A 75 -5.17 -2.46 -19.55
CA ALA A 75 -4.24 -1.33 -19.56
C ALA A 75 -4.91 -0.03 -19.08
N GLY A 76 -4.29 0.64 -18.10
CA GLY A 76 -4.81 1.87 -17.51
C GLY A 76 -5.94 1.69 -16.50
N ALA A 77 -6.39 0.44 -16.25
CA ALA A 77 -7.33 0.15 -15.17
C ALA A 77 -6.66 0.25 -13.80
N GLU A 78 -7.47 0.50 -12.79
CA GLU A 78 -7.02 0.44 -11.39
C GLU A 78 -6.69 -1.01 -11.02
N ILE A 79 -5.57 -1.18 -10.33
CA ILE A 79 -5.19 -2.48 -9.79
C ILE A 79 -5.70 -2.54 -8.35
N HIS A 80 -6.73 -3.33 -8.13
CA HIS A 80 -7.32 -3.58 -6.82
C HIS A 80 -6.64 -4.79 -6.16
N GLY A 81 -5.49 -4.57 -5.55
CA GLY A 81 -4.68 -5.61 -4.93
C GLY A 81 -3.26 -5.12 -4.66
N GLY A 82 -2.44 -5.95 -4.03
CA GLY A 82 -1.10 -5.53 -3.64
C GLY A 82 -1.10 -4.38 -2.65
N ILE A 83 -0.21 -3.39 -2.86
CA ILE A 83 -0.11 -2.18 -2.04
C ILE A 83 -0.06 -0.95 -2.96
N PRO A 84 -1.21 -0.36 -3.33
CA PRO A 84 -1.27 0.94 -4.00
C PRO A 84 -0.68 2.06 -3.14
N VAL A 85 -0.02 3.02 -3.81
CA VAL A 85 0.47 4.27 -3.23
C VAL A 85 -0.57 5.36 -3.47
N CYS A 86 -1.20 5.85 -2.41
CA CYS A 86 -2.21 6.90 -2.46
C CYS A 86 -1.56 8.24 -2.13
N TRP A 87 -1.43 9.13 -3.14
CA TRP A 87 -0.83 10.45 -2.99
C TRP A 87 -1.23 11.35 -4.18
N PRO A 88 -1.50 12.67 -4.05
CA PRO A 88 -1.48 13.51 -2.85
C PRO A 88 -2.82 13.55 -2.09
N TRP A 89 -3.77 12.70 -2.43
CA TRP A 89 -4.98 12.53 -1.63
C TRP A 89 -5.33 11.06 -1.46
N PHE A 90 -5.89 10.78 -0.30
CA PHE A 90 -6.46 9.48 0.03
C PHE A 90 -7.95 9.46 -0.30
N ALA A 91 -8.51 8.31 -0.68
CA ALA A 91 -9.91 8.15 -1.05
C ALA A 91 -10.37 9.17 -2.14
N ARG A 92 -11.53 9.78 -1.97
CA ARG A 92 -12.11 10.80 -2.87
C ARG A 92 -11.85 12.23 -2.42
N CYS A 93 -10.75 12.48 -1.75
CA CYS A 93 -10.44 13.75 -1.10
C CYS A 93 -9.67 14.73 -1.98
N GLY A 94 -9.53 14.42 -3.24
CA GLY A 94 -8.94 15.28 -4.25
C GLY A 94 -9.94 16.29 -4.82
N PRO A 95 -9.48 17.12 -5.78
CA PRO A 95 -10.33 18.04 -6.52
C PRO A 95 -11.55 17.37 -7.14
N ALA A 96 -12.62 18.11 -7.35
CA ALA A 96 -13.85 17.59 -7.95
C ALA A 96 -13.57 16.93 -9.32
N GLY A 97 -14.05 15.71 -9.52
CA GLY A 97 -13.83 14.93 -10.74
C GLY A 97 -12.46 14.25 -10.84
N SER A 98 -11.60 14.37 -9.83
CA SER A 98 -10.32 13.68 -9.80
C SER A 98 -10.47 12.16 -9.61
N LYS A 99 -9.41 11.43 -9.97
CA LYS A 99 -9.34 9.98 -9.76
C LYS A 99 -9.24 9.64 -8.28
N LEU A 100 -9.68 8.45 -7.92
CA LEU A 100 -9.56 7.92 -6.57
C LEU A 100 -8.08 7.79 -6.15
N HIS A 101 -7.76 8.14 -4.90
CA HIS A 101 -6.43 7.95 -4.29
C HIS A 101 -5.26 8.67 -4.96
N GLY A 102 -5.49 9.86 -5.52
CA GLY A 102 -4.42 10.73 -6.00
C GLY A 102 -3.91 10.41 -7.40
N VAL A 103 -2.72 10.90 -7.70
CA VAL A 103 -2.09 10.79 -9.01
C VAL A 103 -0.97 9.74 -9.05
N ALA A 104 -0.33 9.47 -7.93
CA ALA A 104 0.87 8.63 -7.85
C ALA A 104 0.64 7.20 -8.37
N ARG A 105 -0.51 6.60 -8.06
CA ARG A 105 -0.88 5.24 -8.50
C ARG A 105 -1.16 5.10 -9.99
N TYR A 106 -1.35 6.22 -10.71
CA TYR A 106 -1.61 6.26 -12.16
C TYR A 106 -0.40 6.76 -12.96
N ALA A 107 0.70 7.05 -12.30
CA ALA A 107 1.90 7.56 -12.93
C ALA A 107 2.93 6.44 -13.15
N ARG A 108 3.86 6.68 -14.09
CA ARG A 108 5.03 5.81 -14.28
C ARG A 108 6.19 6.34 -13.46
N TRP A 109 6.71 5.50 -12.58
CA TRP A 109 7.84 5.83 -11.75
C TRP A 109 9.15 5.42 -12.41
N ARG A 110 10.21 6.16 -12.15
CA ARG A 110 11.57 5.84 -12.60
C ARG A 110 12.38 5.18 -11.48
N VAL A 111 13.29 4.30 -11.85
CA VAL A 111 14.24 3.71 -10.92
C VAL A 111 15.39 4.69 -10.71
N THR A 112 15.72 5.00 -9.47
CA THR A 112 16.82 5.90 -9.10
C THR A 112 17.96 5.19 -8.40
N GLY A 113 17.68 4.05 -7.75
CA GLY A 113 18.66 3.26 -7.03
C GLY A 113 18.23 1.83 -6.81
N SER A 114 19.19 1.01 -6.48
CA SER A 114 18.98 -0.36 -5.99
C SER A 114 20.15 -0.73 -5.08
N GLU A 115 19.84 -1.45 -4.02
CA GLU A 115 20.84 -1.93 -3.06
C GLU A 115 20.54 -3.37 -2.69
N TYR A 116 21.59 -4.14 -2.42
CA TYR A 116 21.44 -5.50 -1.89
C TYR A 116 22.61 -5.89 -1.00
N SER A 117 22.29 -6.69 -0.01
CA SER A 117 23.24 -7.36 0.88
C SER A 117 22.78 -8.80 1.08
N GLU A 118 23.40 -9.52 2.00
CA GLU A 118 22.94 -10.85 2.36
C GLU A 118 21.48 -10.82 2.86
N ASP A 119 21.12 -9.82 3.66
CA ASP A 119 19.85 -9.74 4.38
C ASP A 119 18.80 -8.81 3.77
N VAL A 120 19.18 -7.93 2.85
CA VAL A 120 18.30 -6.91 2.29
C VAL A 120 18.42 -6.87 0.78
N THR A 121 17.29 -6.70 0.10
CA THR A 121 17.19 -6.38 -1.32
C THR A 121 16.23 -5.22 -1.47
N GLU A 122 16.69 -4.10 -2.04
CA GLU A 122 15.95 -2.84 -2.11
C GLU A 122 15.98 -2.21 -3.50
N VAL A 123 14.88 -1.58 -3.88
CA VAL A 123 14.79 -0.66 -5.03
C VAL A 123 14.28 0.70 -4.58
N THR A 124 14.87 1.76 -5.15
CA THR A 124 14.40 3.14 -4.98
C THR A 124 13.74 3.62 -6.25
N LEU A 125 12.51 4.07 -6.13
CA LEU A 125 11.67 4.59 -7.19
C LEU A 125 11.40 6.07 -6.95
N ALA A 126 11.28 6.88 -8.03
CA ALA A 126 10.96 8.30 -7.92
C ALA A 126 9.89 8.72 -8.94
N LEU A 127 9.05 9.67 -8.51
CA LEU A 127 8.10 10.39 -9.34
C LEU A 127 8.25 11.88 -9.05
N GLU A 128 8.35 12.68 -10.09
CA GLU A 128 8.35 14.13 -10.00
C GLU A 128 7.12 14.68 -10.75
N SER A 129 6.67 15.87 -10.36
CA SER A 129 5.63 16.57 -11.10
C SER A 129 6.00 16.73 -12.58
N ASP A 130 5.03 16.52 -13.43
CA ASP A 130 5.14 16.70 -14.88
C ASP A 130 3.84 17.30 -15.45
N ALA A 131 3.79 17.50 -16.76
CA ALA A 131 2.64 18.07 -17.42
C ALA A 131 1.35 17.26 -17.23
N GLU A 132 1.43 15.95 -17.01
CA GLU A 132 0.25 15.11 -16.80
C GLU A 132 -0.23 15.18 -15.34
N THR A 133 0.66 15.15 -14.36
CA THR A 133 0.31 15.31 -12.95
C THR A 133 -0.21 16.72 -12.67
N TRP A 134 0.35 17.74 -13.35
CA TRP A 134 -0.09 19.14 -13.25
C TRP A 134 -1.54 19.37 -13.70
N LYS A 135 -2.03 18.62 -14.70
CA LYS A 135 -3.44 18.68 -15.10
C LYS A 135 -4.41 18.28 -14.00
N ALA A 136 -4.02 17.31 -13.20
CA ALA A 136 -4.85 16.79 -12.13
C ALA A 136 -4.64 17.54 -10.80
N TRP A 137 -3.40 18.02 -10.57
CA TRP A 137 -3.00 18.67 -9.33
C TRP A 137 -1.80 19.59 -9.60
N PRO A 138 -2.02 20.92 -9.73
CA PRO A 138 -1.03 21.89 -10.24
C PRO A 138 -0.04 22.32 -9.16
N HIS A 139 0.75 21.40 -8.64
CA HIS A 139 1.81 21.64 -7.66
C HIS A 139 3.09 20.91 -8.07
N ASP A 140 4.24 21.51 -7.76
CA ASP A 140 5.54 20.87 -7.96
C ASP A 140 5.91 20.03 -6.76
N PHE A 141 6.24 18.78 -7.02
CA PHE A 141 6.58 17.80 -5.99
C PHE A 141 7.64 16.81 -6.47
N ALA A 142 8.27 16.16 -5.50
CA ALA A 142 9.07 14.97 -5.72
C ALA A 142 8.67 13.89 -4.72
N LEU A 143 8.44 12.68 -5.21
CA LEU A 143 8.21 11.47 -4.42
C LEU A 143 9.42 10.54 -4.59
N GLU A 144 9.86 9.96 -3.47
CA GLU A 144 10.80 8.84 -3.43
C GLU A 144 10.16 7.69 -2.66
N LEU A 145 10.06 6.51 -3.29
CA LEU A 145 9.61 5.29 -2.64
C LEU A 145 10.73 4.27 -2.62
N LYS A 146 11.10 3.83 -1.43
CA LYS A 146 11.96 2.67 -1.21
C LYS A 146 11.13 1.46 -0.89
N VAL A 147 11.36 0.37 -1.61
CA VAL A 147 10.74 -0.93 -1.33
C VAL A 147 11.85 -1.92 -1.06
N SER A 148 11.84 -2.52 0.13
CA SER A 148 12.87 -3.48 0.53
C SER A 148 12.27 -4.77 1.06
N VAL A 149 12.91 -5.88 0.72
CA VAL A 149 12.65 -7.23 1.23
C VAL A 149 13.79 -7.62 2.16
N SER A 150 13.44 -8.00 3.36
CA SER A 150 14.31 -8.60 4.39
C SER A 150 13.51 -9.67 5.13
N MET A 151 13.68 -9.87 6.43
CA MET A 151 12.72 -10.62 7.25
C MET A 151 11.30 -10.04 7.21
N LYS A 152 11.16 -8.84 6.66
CA LYS A 152 9.91 -8.12 6.43
C LYS A 152 9.94 -7.40 5.09
N LEU A 153 8.77 -7.08 4.56
CA LEU A 153 8.61 -6.10 3.48
C LEU A 153 8.52 -4.71 4.10
N THR A 154 9.29 -3.76 3.58
CA THR A 154 9.22 -2.35 4.02
C THR A 154 8.99 -1.44 2.82
N LEU A 155 8.05 -0.52 2.96
CA LEU A 155 7.79 0.60 2.05
C LEU A 155 8.05 1.89 2.81
N ALA A 156 8.89 2.77 2.26
CA ALA A 156 9.15 4.11 2.80
C ALA A 156 8.96 5.14 1.69
N LEU A 157 7.90 5.93 1.81
CA LEU A 157 7.58 7.02 0.90
C LEU A 157 8.02 8.33 1.52
N ARG A 158 8.84 9.09 0.79
CA ARG A 158 9.14 10.50 1.08
C ARG A 158 8.46 11.37 0.05
N ALA A 159 7.64 12.32 0.51
CA ALA A 159 7.03 13.37 -0.30
C ALA A 159 7.68 14.71 0.00
N THR A 160 8.11 15.44 -1.01
CA THR A 160 8.76 16.75 -0.89
C THR A 160 8.01 17.79 -1.73
N ASN A 161 7.73 18.94 -1.15
CA ASN A 161 7.26 20.10 -1.89
C ASN A 161 8.46 20.78 -2.58
N THR A 162 8.52 20.68 -3.90
CA THR A 162 9.59 21.32 -4.71
C THR A 162 9.12 22.62 -5.36
N GLY A 163 7.88 23.05 -5.10
CA GLY A 163 7.29 24.28 -5.59
C GLY A 163 7.56 25.49 -4.71
N THR A 164 6.83 26.56 -5.00
CA THR A 164 6.97 27.85 -4.32
C THR A 164 5.83 28.18 -3.37
N GLU A 165 4.76 27.37 -3.38
CA GLU A 165 3.58 27.54 -2.53
C GLU A 165 3.37 26.30 -1.66
N ALA A 166 2.81 26.51 -0.46
CA ALA A 166 2.42 25.39 0.40
C ALA A 166 1.19 24.67 -0.18
N PHE A 167 1.12 23.36 0.03
CA PHE A 167 -0.04 22.56 -0.34
C PHE A 167 -0.41 21.54 0.74
N HIS A 168 -1.69 21.19 0.77
CA HIS A 168 -2.23 20.20 1.67
C HIS A 168 -2.19 18.81 1.05
N VAL A 169 -1.80 17.80 1.84
CA VAL A 169 -1.69 16.40 1.41
C VAL A 169 -2.44 15.50 2.38
N THR A 170 -3.15 14.55 1.79
CA THR A 170 -3.57 13.33 2.48
C THR A 170 -3.00 12.13 1.73
N GLU A 171 -2.43 11.15 2.42
CA GLU A 171 -1.73 10.05 1.78
C GLU A 171 -2.00 8.71 2.47
N GLY A 172 -1.58 7.62 1.87
CA GLY A 172 -1.63 6.32 2.49
C GLY A 172 -1.03 5.21 1.64
N PHE A 173 -0.69 4.11 2.30
CA PHE A 173 -0.55 2.82 1.66
C PHE A 173 -1.86 2.05 1.82
N HIS A 174 -2.32 1.40 0.73
CA HIS A 174 -3.59 0.68 0.70
C HIS A 174 -3.37 -0.83 0.50
N PRO A 175 -2.76 -1.53 1.47
CA PRO A 175 -2.44 -2.95 1.33
C PRO A 175 -3.70 -3.81 1.35
N TYR A 176 -3.79 -4.71 0.39
CA TYR A 176 -4.76 -5.79 0.33
C TYR A 176 -4.10 -7.04 0.89
N PHE A 177 -4.34 -7.36 2.16
CA PHE A 177 -3.77 -8.55 2.77
C PHE A 177 -4.59 -9.77 2.39
N LEU A 178 -3.94 -10.78 1.79
CA LEU A 178 -4.57 -12.06 1.50
C LEU A 178 -4.93 -12.77 2.80
N VAL A 179 -6.17 -13.23 2.90
CA VAL A 179 -6.67 -14.03 4.01
C VAL A 179 -7.42 -15.25 3.50
N ARG A 180 -7.56 -16.29 4.32
CA ARG A 180 -8.34 -17.47 3.93
C ARG A 180 -9.81 -17.13 3.74
N GLU A 181 -10.39 -16.50 4.75
CA GLU A 181 -11.76 -16.00 4.78
C GLU A 181 -11.80 -14.73 5.63
N ARG A 182 -12.37 -13.66 5.12
CA ARG A 182 -12.50 -12.37 5.84
C ARG A 182 -13.14 -12.55 7.22
N ASP A 183 -14.20 -13.35 7.31
CA ASP A 183 -14.97 -13.54 8.54
C ASP A 183 -14.20 -14.33 9.61
N GLN A 184 -13.07 -14.93 9.23
CA GLN A 184 -12.14 -15.62 10.15
C GLN A 184 -10.92 -14.73 10.46
N THR A 185 -11.05 -13.42 10.33
CA THR A 185 -9.97 -12.47 10.62
C THR A 185 -10.35 -11.49 11.70
N GLU A 186 -9.36 -11.02 12.43
CA GLU A 186 -9.48 -9.93 13.38
C GLU A 186 -8.26 -9.03 13.36
N VAL A 187 -8.44 -7.74 13.67
CA VAL A 187 -7.38 -6.75 13.78
C VAL A 187 -7.16 -6.43 15.25
N LEU A 188 -5.94 -6.70 15.72
CA LEU A 188 -5.46 -6.34 17.05
C LEU A 188 -4.77 -4.97 17.01
N GLY A 189 -4.67 -4.30 18.17
CA GLY A 189 -4.00 -3.02 18.30
C GLY A 189 -4.93 -1.81 18.16
N VAL A 190 -6.23 -2.02 17.92
CA VAL A 190 -7.25 -0.97 17.81
C VAL A 190 -8.01 -0.69 19.12
N ASP A 191 -7.78 -1.48 20.15
CA ASP A 191 -8.38 -1.29 21.47
C ASP A 191 -8.04 0.08 22.05
N GLY A 192 -9.06 0.79 22.55
CA GLY A 192 -8.97 2.14 23.10
C GLY A 192 -8.84 3.25 22.03
N CYS A 193 -8.78 2.91 20.71
CA CYS A 193 -8.73 3.92 19.66
C CYS A 193 -10.10 4.56 19.42
N GLU A 194 -10.12 5.87 19.22
CA GLU A 194 -11.27 6.55 18.63
C GLU A 194 -11.41 6.13 17.16
N PHE A 195 -12.65 5.99 16.69
CA PHE A 195 -12.93 5.62 15.31
C PHE A 195 -14.23 6.22 14.80
N THR A 196 -14.32 6.32 13.47
CA THR A 196 -15.56 6.55 12.71
C THR A 196 -15.85 5.35 11.83
N ASP A 197 -17.14 5.17 11.50
CA ASP A 197 -17.62 4.05 10.68
C ASP A 197 -18.33 4.63 9.44
N THR A 198 -17.83 4.32 8.25
CA THR A 198 -18.43 4.84 7.00
C THR A 198 -19.83 4.30 6.72
N ARG A 199 -20.22 3.20 7.37
CA ARG A 199 -21.58 2.61 7.28
C ARG A 199 -22.57 3.21 8.29
N ALA A 200 -22.08 3.94 9.28
CA ALA A 200 -22.89 4.55 10.34
C ALA A 200 -22.32 5.93 10.71
N PRO A 201 -22.19 6.85 9.73
CA PRO A 201 -21.56 8.17 9.96
C PRO A 201 -22.33 9.02 10.96
N GLU A 202 -23.63 8.80 11.07
CA GLU A 202 -24.51 9.48 12.02
C GLU A 202 -24.18 9.19 13.50
N LYS A 203 -23.45 8.09 13.76
CA LYS A 203 -23.01 7.73 15.12
C LYS A 203 -21.77 8.52 15.57
N GLY A 204 -21.15 9.29 14.66
CA GLY A 204 -19.99 10.11 14.96
C GLY A 204 -18.76 9.31 15.45
N VAL A 205 -17.87 9.99 16.16
CA VAL A 205 -16.67 9.39 16.75
C VAL A 205 -17.05 8.56 17.97
N ARG A 206 -16.49 7.35 18.05
CA ARG A 206 -16.68 6.40 19.17
C ARG A 206 -15.35 5.76 19.54
N THR A 207 -15.24 5.23 20.75
CA THR A 207 -14.07 4.46 21.18
C THR A 207 -14.30 2.97 20.92
N TRP A 208 -13.33 2.32 20.26
CA TRP A 208 -13.37 0.87 20.05
C TRP A 208 -12.90 0.12 21.31
N THR A 209 -13.46 -1.05 21.56
CA THR A 209 -13.06 -1.92 22.67
C THR A 209 -12.72 -3.30 22.15
N GLY A 210 -11.53 -3.80 22.50
CA GLY A 210 -11.03 -5.11 22.11
C GLY A 210 -10.49 -5.16 20.68
N SER A 211 -10.36 -6.37 20.13
CA SER A 211 -10.01 -6.60 18.73
C SER A 211 -11.18 -6.31 17.79
N TYR A 212 -10.89 -6.03 16.52
CA TYR A 212 -11.91 -5.83 15.50
C TYR A 212 -12.05 -7.06 14.61
N ALA A 213 -13.10 -7.86 14.81
CA ALA A 213 -13.46 -8.94 13.90
C ALA A 213 -14.05 -8.38 12.59
N VAL A 214 -13.41 -8.65 11.45
CA VAL A 214 -13.76 -8.06 10.14
C VAL A 214 -14.93 -8.83 9.53
N ARG A 215 -16.15 -8.51 9.93
CA ARG A 215 -17.39 -9.19 9.48
C ARG A 215 -18.31 -8.30 8.65
N GLU A 216 -18.07 -7.00 8.65
CA GLU A 216 -18.93 -6.02 8.00
C GLU A 216 -18.24 -5.42 6.77
N ALA A 217 -19.02 -5.02 5.79
CA ALA A 217 -18.55 -4.20 4.67
C ALA A 217 -18.28 -2.76 5.13
N GLY A 218 -17.46 -2.01 4.37
CA GLY A 218 -17.17 -0.60 4.62
C GLY A 218 -15.85 -0.38 5.35
N SER A 219 -15.61 0.85 5.79
CA SER A 219 -14.38 1.27 6.45
C SER A 219 -14.62 1.64 7.89
N LYS A 220 -13.75 1.16 8.76
CA LYS A 220 -13.57 1.74 10.10
C LYS A 220 -12.27 2.52 10.10
N ILE A 221 -12.34 3.80 10.42
CA ILE A 221 -11.23 4.76 10.38
C ILE A 221 -10.82 5.05 11.80
N TYR A 222 -9.70 4.49 12.24
CA TYR A 222 -9.18 4.62 13.60
C TYR A 222 -8.19 5.78 13.69
N GLN A 223 -8.26 6.55 14.77
CA GLN A 223 -7.21 7.46 15.16
C GLN A 223 -6.01 6.67 15.69
N VAL A 224 -4.81 6.95 15.13
CA VAL A 224 -3.61 6.19 15.48
C VAL A 224 -3.10 6.58 16.87
N THR A 225 -3.10 5.60 17.77
CA THR A 225 -2.51 5.71 19.12
C THR A 225 -1.33 4.75 19.30
N LYS A 226 -1.25 3.73 18.46
CA LYS A 226 -0.19 2.72 18.42
C LYS A 226 0.49 2.73 17.04
N ARG A 227 1.66 2.11 16.95
CA ARG A 227 2.43 2.02 15.70
C ARG A 227 2.43 0.63 15.08
N GLU A 228 1.86 -0.33 15.79
CA GLU A 228 1.80 -1.74 15.39
C GLU A 228 0.37 -2.25 15.51
N TYR A 229 -0.08 -2.86 14.43
CA TYR A 229 -1.37 -3.54 14.32
C TYR A 229 -1.11 -4.94 13.81
N VAL A 230 -1.97 -5.88 14.17
CA VAL A 230 -1.84 -7.27 13.72
C VAL A 230 -3.14 -7.74 13.11
N LEU A 231 -3.09 -8.19 11.87
CA LEU A 231 -4.17 -8.92 11.23
C LEU A 231 -3.99 -10.42 11.53
N MET A 232 -4.86 -10.97 12.36
CA MET A 232 -4.93 -12.38 12.63
C MET A 232 -5.75 -13.07 11.56
N ASP A 233 -5.16 -14.03 10.87
CA ASP A 233 -5.83 -14.88 9.88
C ASP A 233 -5.90 -16.30 10.45
N HIS A 234 -7.02 -16.58 11.12
CA HIS A 234 -7.25 -17.87 11.76
C HIS A 234 -7.37 -19.01 10.73
N GLY A 235 -7.85 -18.69 9.52
CA GLY A 235 -8.00 -19.67 8.44
C GLY A 235 -6.68 -20.15 7.85
N LEU A 236 -5.62 -19.33 7.83
CA LEU A 236 -4.26 -19.70 7.45
C LEU A 236 -3.33 -19.91 8.65
N ASN A 237 -3.86 -19.84 9.88
CA ASN A 237 -3.10 -19.97 11.12
C ASN A 237 -1.86 -19.07 11.17
N ARG A 238 -2.02 -17.79 10.82
CA ARG A 238 -0.92 -16.81 10.77
C ARG A 238 -1.34 -15.45 11.33
N ALA A 239 -0.35 -14.66 11.68
CA ALA A 239 -0.48 -13.26 12.01
C ALA A 239 0.32 -12.41 10.99
N ILE A 240 -0.25 -11.29 10.56
CA ILE A 240 0.41 -10.30 9.72
C ILE A 240 0.57 -9.03 10.56
N ALA A 241 1.79 -8.78 11.04
CA ALA A 241 2.13 -7.56 11.75
C ALA A 241 2.33 -6.41 10.75
N VAL A 242 1.69 -5.28 11.01
CA VAL A 242 1.78 -4.03 10.26
C VAL A 242 2.30 -2.95 11.18
N VAL A 243 3.53 -2.51 10.97
CA VAL A 243 4.13 -1.39 11.69
C VAL A 243 4.12 -0.18 10.78
N SER A 244 3.64 0.97 11.25
CA SER A 244 3.62 2.19 10.46
C SER A 244 4.08 3.42 11.22
N ARG A 245 4.54 4.43 10.47
CA ARG A 245 4.95 5.75 10.98
C ARG A 245 4.61 6.81 9.93
N GLY A 246 4.36 8.04 10.39
CA GLY A 246 4.00 9.16 9.51
C GLY A 246 2.51 9.25 9.22
N ASN A 247 1.73 8.20 9.51
CA ASN A 247 0.28 8.21 9.37
C ASN A 247 -0.41 8.72 10.65
N ALA A 248 -1.55 9.39 10.47
CA ALA A 248 -2.40 9.84 11.57
C ALA A 248 -3.63 8.95 11.77
N ARG A 249 -3.98 8.14 10.77
CA ARG A 249 -5.13 7.23 10.78
C ARG A 249 -4.73 5.82 10.34
N LEU A 250 -5.54 4.86 10.74
CA LEU A 250 -5.56 3.50 10.22
C LEU A 250 -6.96 3.22 9.68
N VAL A 251 -7.07 2.85 8.43
CA VAL A 251 -8.32 2.35 7.86
C VAL A 251 -8.30 0.83 7.86
N VAL A 252 -9.36 0.21 8.38
CA VAL A 252 -9.65 -1.20 8.14
C VAL A 252 -10.85 -1.27 7.23
N TRP A 253 -10.67 -1.85 6.04
CA TRP A 253 -11.67 -1.86 4.99
C TRP A 253 -11.84 -3.23 4.34
N ASN A 254 -13.08 -3.52 3.99
CA ASN A 254 -13.47 -4.59 3.08
C ASN A 254 -14.76 -4.19 2.35
N PRO A 255 -14.88 -4.42 1.04
CA PRO A 255 -16.06 -4.02 0.27
C PRO A 255 -17.34 -4.77 0.68
N GLY A 256 -17.22 -6.02 1.13
CA GLY A 256 -18.33 -6.93 1.35
C GLY A 256 -18.97 -7.41 0.05
N GLU A 257 -20.05 -8.17 0.19
CA GLU A 257 -20.78 -8.79 -0.93
C GLU A 257 -21.64 -7.79 -1.72
N GLU A 258 -22.11 -6.71 -1.05
CA GLU A 258 -23.16 -5.82 -1.55
C GLU A 258 -22.75 -4.93 -2.73
N SER A 259 -21.48 -4.93 -3.11
CA SER A 259 -20.98 -4.04 -4.14
C SER A 259 -20.82 -4.75 -5.48
N ALA A 260 -21.89 -4.83 -6.26
CA ALA A 260 -21.93 -5.51 -7.56
C ALA A 260 -20.88 -4.98 -8.57
N ASP A 261 -20.56 -3.67 -8.52
CA ASP A 261 -19.52 -3.06 -9.37
C ASP A 261 -18.10 -3.53 -9.00
N GLN A 262 -17.94 -4.16 -7.85
CA GLN A 262 -16.64 -4.62 -7.35
C GLN A 262 -16.33 -6.06 -7.74
N VAL A 263 -17.30 -6.83 -8.21
CA VAL A 263 -17.07 -8.19 -8.75
C VAL A 263 -16.10 -8.13 -9.93
N ALA A 264 -16.23 -7.10 -10.78
CA ALA A 264 -15.29 -6.88 -11.89
C ALA A 264 -13.87 -6.51 -11.40
N ALA A 265 -13.76 -5.88 -10.25
CA ALA A 265 -12.48 -5.43 -9.70
C ALA A 265 -11.76 -6.51 -8.87
N PHE A 266 -12.52 -7.37 -8.17
CA PHE A 266 -11.98 -8.34 -7.22
C PHE A 266 -12.24 -9.80 -7.61
N GLY A 267 -12.94 -10.06 -8.72
CA GLY A 267 -13.39 -11.40 -9.07
C GLY A 267 -14.62 -11.85 -8.24
N VAL A 268 -15.20 -12.98 -8.65
CA VAL A 268 -16.32 -13.60 -7.93
C VAL A 268 -15.84 -13.99 -6.53
N ASP A 269 -16.58 -13.55 -5.50
CA ASP A 269 -16.26 -13.78 -4.08
C ASP A 269 -14.88 -13.28 -3.62
N GLY A 270 -14.15 -12.53 -4.44
CA GLY A 270 -12.81 -12.04 -4.12
C GLY A 270 -12.76 -11.23 -2.81
N TRP A 271 -13.83 -10.51 -2.46
CA TRP A 271 -13.96 -9.77 -1.20
C TRP A 271 -13.80 -10.65 0.05
N ARG A 272 -14.02 -11.97 -0.05
CA ARG A 272 -13.84 -12.92 1.04
C ARG A 272 -12.36 -13.17 1.37
N HIS A 273 -11.48 -12.92 0.41
CA HIS A 273 -10.08 -13.35 0.46
C HIS A 273 -9.09 -12.23 0.74
N PHE A 274 -9.57 -11.04 1.12
CA PHE A 274 -8.68 -9.99 1.58
C PHE A 274 -9.27 -9.13 2.69
N VAL A 275 -8.38 -8.47 3.41
CA VAL A 275 -8.68 -7.37 4.33
C VAL A 275 -7.65 -6.28 4.09
N CYS A 276 -8.09 -5.02 3.98
CA CYS A 276 -7.19 -3.89 3.94
C CYS A 276 -6.98 -3.32 5.34
N VAL A 277 -5.71 -3.11 5.69
CA VAL A 277 -5.28 -2.44 6.93
C VAL A 277 -4.32 -1.33 6.52
N GLU A 278 -4.81 -0.11 6.42
CA GLU A 278 -4.25 0.97 5.63
C GLU A 278 -3.71 2.09 6.52
N PRO A 279 -2.39 2.21 6.69
CA PRO A 279 -1.81 3.39 7.32
C PRO A 279 -1.96 4.59 6.38
N CYS A 280 -2.67 5.63 6.83
CA CYS A 280 -3.01 6.78 6.00
C CYS A 280 -3.21 8.07 6.80
N SER A 281 -3.36 9.17 6.08
CA SER A 281 -3.92 10.42 6.53
C SER A 281 -5.23 10.63 5.76
N THR A 282 -6.35 10.67 6.45
CA THR A 282 -7.66 10.93 5.84
C THR A 282 -7.99 12.43 5.86
N PRO A 283 -8.94 12.91 5.03
CA PRO A 283 -9.19 14.33 4.83
C PRO A 283 -9.74 15.09 6.03
N ASP A 284 -10.29 14.38 6.97
CA ASP A 284 -10.97 14.95 8.13
C ASP A 284 -9.98 15.38 9.25
N GLU A 285 -9.13 16.36 8.97
CA GLU A 285 -8.11 16.97 9.85
C GLU A 285 -6.80 16.18 10.02
N ALA A 286 -6.63 15.03 9.37
CA ALA A 286 -5.45 14.20 9.53
C ALA A 286 -4.41 14.37 8.41
N GLY A 287 -4.69 15.21 7.43
CA GLY A 287 -3.73 15.66 6.42
C GLY A 287 -2.66 16.57 7.03
N TYR A 288 -1.68 16.90 6.23
CA TYR A 288 -0.60 17.81 6.61
C TYR A 288 -0.28 18.77 5.48
N ASP A 289 0.21 19.95 5.85
CA ASP A 289 0.69 20.95 4.89
C ASP A 289 2.19 20.78 4.70
N LEU A 290 2.64 20.81 3.43
CA LEU A 290 4.04 20.91 3.07
C LEU A 290 4.32 22.31 2.53
N LYS A 291 5.16 23.08 3.23
CA LYS A 291 5.71 24.33 2.73
C LYS A 291 6.80 24.06 1.70
N PRO A 292 7.17 25.06 0.89
CA PRO A 292 8.29 24.95 -0.03
C PRO A 292 9.55 24.37 0.63
N GLY A 293 10.08 23.29 0.05
CA GLY A 293 11.26 22.57 0.55
C GLY A 293 11.01 21.61 1.71
N GLU A 294 9.82 21.56 2.30
CA GLU A 294 9.48 20.61 3.36
C GLU A 294 9.21 19.21 2.79
N SER A 295 9.46 18.20 3.61
CA SER A 295 9.21 16.79 3.28
C SER A 295 8.45 16.10 4.40
N HIS A 296 7.68 15.07 4.03
CA HIS A 296 7.03 14.15 4.94
C HIS A 296 7.40 12.71 4.59
N ASP A 297 7.52 11.85 5.61
CA ASP A 297 7.87 10.45 5.45
C ASP A 297 6.72 9.56 5.96
N LEU A 298 6.20 8.69 5.09
CA LEU A 298 5.27 7.61 5.43
C LEU A 298 6.00 6.27 5.33
N LEU A 299 6.01 5.49 6.40
CA LEU A 299 6.63 4.16 6.45
C LEU A 299 5.60 3.10 6.80
N MET A 300 5.68 1.97 6.11
CA MET A 300 4.98 0.73 6.48
C MET A 300 5.94 -0.45 6.39
N ALA A 301 5.93 -1.30 7.42
CA ALA A 301 6.63 -2.57 7.42
C ALA A 301 5.64 -3.71 7.71
N VAL A 302 5.75 -4.79 6.94
CA VAL A 302 4.84 -5.94 7.00
C VAL A 302 5.63 -7.22 7.25
N GLN A 303 5.24 -7.97 8.26
CA GLN A 303 5.83 -9.27 8.58
C GLN A 303 4.72 -10.31 8.80
N SER A 304 4.83 -11.46 8.15
CA SER A 304 3.95 -12.59 8.40
C SER A 304 4.67 -13.61 9.28
N VAL A 305 4.02 -14.03 10.35
CA VAL A 305 4.53 -15.03 11.29
C VAL A 305 3.45 -16.09 11.57
N PRO A 306 3.83 -17.32 11.93
CA PRO A 306 2.87 -18.32 12.40
C PRO A 306 2.09 -17.80 13.61
N ASN A 307 0.82 -18.16 13.72
CA ASN A 307 0.03 -17.88 14.91
C ASN A 307 0.29 -18.98 15.95
N ASP A 308 1.31 -18.78 16.78
CA ASP A 308 1.68 -19.69 17.87
C ASP A 308 1.09 -19.27 19.25
N GLY A 309 0.15 -18.32 19.23
CA GLY A 309 -0.48 -17.74 20.44
C GLY A 309 0.34 -16.66 21.12
N SER A 310 1.62 -16.47 20.76
CA SER A 310 2.48 -15.42 21.35
C SER A 310 2.05 -14.01 20.96
N VAL A 311 1.36 -13.87 19.84
CA VAL A 311 0.90 -12.58 19.29
C VAL A 311 -0.20 -11.98 20.16
N HIS A 312 -1.18 -12.80 20.61
CA HIS A 312 -2.24 -12.33 21.51
C HIS A 312 -1.70 -11.88 22.87
N ALA A 313 -0.59 -12.46 23.34
CA ALA A 313 0.02 -12.08 24.61
C ALA A 313 0.66 -10.69 24.59
N ARG A 314 1.01 -10.17 23.40
CA ARG A 314 1.59 -8.82 23.20
C ARG A 314 0.52 -7.76 22.92
N HIS A 315 -0.67 -8.17 22.52
CA HIS A 315 -1.81 -7.31 22.19
C HIS A 315 -3.08 -7.84 22.91
N PRO A 316 -3.13 -7.75 24.27
CA PRO A 316 -4.25 -8.26 25.07
C PRO A 316 -5.56 -7.52 24.80
#